data_edd679fc557053cae8eca9a4d7fc6fda
#
_entry.id   edd679fc557053cae8eca9a4d7fc6fda
#
_cell.length_a   1.000
_cell.length_b   1.000
_cell.length_c   1.000
_cell.angle_alpha   90.00
_cell.angle_beta   90.00
_cell.angle_gamma   90.00
#
_symmetry.space_group_name_H-M   'P 1'
#
loop_
_entity.id
_entity.type
_entity.pdbx_description
1 polymer ?
#
loop_
_entity_poly.entity_id
_entity_poly.type
_entity_poly.pdbx_seq_one_letter_code
_entity_poly.pdbx_strand_id
1 'polypeptide(L)'
;MAALEAPLELAAVRSIKPKTTRILFEMTELLFRDDAYRREAEVLAVESAPGRIVLDSTVFYAQGGGQPGDRGELVLADGSTVAIVNAMYDADRKTIMHVPAECARLPAPGERVTARLDWELRYKRMRAHTALHLLSVVLPYPVTGGSVGDGEGRLDFDSGEVAFDKADIESRLEALVATDAAVTTRWITAEELAANPGLVKTMKVKPPTGSGRVRLVEIAGLDLQPCGGTHVARVREVGRVTVAGIEKKGKLNRRVRIALG
;
A
#
# COMPACT_ATOMS: atom_id res chain seq x y z
N MET A 1 76.12 9.78 44.23
CA MET A 1 75.42 8.66 43.50
C MET A 1 73.97 9.11 43.30
N ALA A 2 73.67 9.54 42.08
CA ALA A 2 72.35 10.06 41.73
C ALA A 2 71.60 8.92 40.97
N ALA A 3 70.42 8.57 41.48
CA ALA A 3 69.52 7.67 40.81
C ALA A 3 68.66 8.44 39.79
N LEU A 4 68.74 8.07 38.51
CA LEU A 4 67.80 8.58 37.46
C LEU A 4 66.49 7.80 37.55
N GLU A 5 65.40 8.53 37.79
CA GLU A 5 64.04 8.03 37.53
C GLU A 5 63.65 8.26 36.09
N ALA A 6 63.20 7.21 35.39
CA ALA A 6 62.68 7.29 34.05
C ALA A 6 61.15 7.59 34.09
N PRO A 7 60.61 8.42 33.17
CA PRO A 7 59.18 8.71 33.13
C PRO A 7 58.39 7.56 32.49
N LEU A 8 57.27 7.20 33.15
CA LEU A 8 56.24 6.29 32.61
C LEU A 8 55.51 6.96 31.44
N GLU A 9 55.67 6.44 30.23
CA GLU A 9 54.85 6.80 29.05
C GLU A 9 53.43 6.26 29.25
N LEU A 10 52.45 7.14 29.32
CA LEU A 10 51.02 6.82 29.26
C LEU A 10 50.68 6.43 27.82
N ALA A 11 50.47 5.12 27.56
CA ALA A 11 49.97 4.63 26.27
C ALA A 11 48.55 5.16 26.02
N ALA A 12 48.39 5.99 25.01
CA ALA A 12 47.10 6.52 24.55
C ALA A 12 46.25 5.38 23.99
N VAL A 13 45.19 5.01 24.71
CA VAL A 13 44.15 4.11 24.21
C VAL A 13 43.45 4.78 23.04
N ARG A 14 43.80 4.37 21.83
CA ARG A 14 43.07 4.77 20.61
C ARG A 14 41.66 4.20 20.68
N SER A 15 40.68 5.05 20.86
CA SER A 15 39.28 4.74 20.74
C SER A 15 38.98 4.27 19.29
N ILE A 16 38.77 2.99 19.11
CA ILE A 16 38.30 2.42 17.84
C ILE A 16 36.82 2.75 17.75
N LYS A 17 36.47 3.79 16.98
CA LYS A 17 35.08 4.05 16.60
C LYS A 17 34.59 2.82 15.82
N PRO A 18 33.43 2.24 16.16
CA PRO A 18 32.87 1.13 15.42
C PRO A 18 32.67 1.58 13.96
N LYS A 19 33.22 0.83 13.01
CA LYS A 19 32.92 1.00 11.59
C LYS A 19 31.44 0.69 11.41
N THR A 20 30.61 1.73 11.32
CA THR A 20 29.20 1.59 10.93
C THR A 20 29.22 0.98 9.51
N THR A 21 28.91 -0.29 9.40
CA THR A 21 28.70 -0.95 8.11
C THR A 21 27.49 -0.26 7.48
N ARG A 22 27.76 0.63 6.54
CA ARG A 22 26.72 1.28 5.74
C ARG A 22 26.10 0.18 4.87
N ILE A 23 24.98 -0.37 5.30
CA ILE A 23 24.17 -1.27 4.48
C ILE A 23 23.82 -0.49 3.22
N LEU A 24 24.23 -0.99 2.04
CA LEU A 24 23.82 -0.44 0.76
C LEU A 24 22.34 -0.78 0.60
N PHE A 25 21.49 0.13 1.03
CA PHE A 25 20.04 0.04 0.92
C PHE A 25 19.62 0.90 -0.28
N GLU A 26 19.06 0.25 -1.31
CA GLU A 26 18.65 0.94 -2.54
C GLU A 26 17.14 1.16 -2.60
N MET A 27 16.35 0.25 -2.04
CA MET A 27 14.88 0.33 -2.06
C MET A 27 14.26 -0.63 -1.04
N THR A 28 13.07 -0.27 -0.54
CA THR A 28 12.27 -1.14 0.34
C THR A 28 11.65 -2.29 -0.45
N GLU A 29 11.84 -3.53 0.00
CA GLU A 29 11.14 -4.69 -0.53
C GLU A 29 9.67 -4.66 -0.10
N LEU A 30 8.76 -4.86 -1.06
CA LEU A 30 7.31 -4.68 -0.86
C LEU A 30 6.60 -6.03 -0.69
N LEU A 31 6.69 -6.64 0.50
CA LEU A 31 6.15 -7.96 0.81
C LEU A 31 4.64 -8.08 0.56
N PHE A 32 3.89 -6.99 0.75
CA PHE A 32 2.45 -6.94 0.49
C PHE A 32 2.08 -7.11 -1.00
N ARG A 33 3.04 -7.00 -1.92
CA ARG A 33 2.82 -7.25 -3.35
C ARG A 33 2.79 -8.73 -3.70
N ASP A 34 3.56 -9.52 -2.96
CA ASP A 34 3.63 -10.97 -3.14
C ASP A 34 2.49 -11.66 -2.37
N ASP A 35 2.24 -11.20 -1.15
CA ASP A 35 1.14 -11.68 -0.32
C ASP A 35 0.43 -10.51 0.41
N ALA A 36 -0.75 -10.13 -0.08
CA ALA A 36 -1.57 -9.08 0.53
C ALA A 36 -2.15 -9.49 1.91
N TYR A 37 -2.15 -10.81 2.24
CA TYR A 37 -2.65 -11.36 3.51
C TYR A 37 -1.55 -11.49 4.57
N ARG A 38 -0.31 -11.25 4.22
CA ARG A 38 0.79 -11.25 5.18
C ARG A 38 0.61 -10.14 6.20
N ARG A 39 0.42 -10.51 7.46
CA ARG A 39 0.05 -9.59 8.55
C ARG A 39 1.26 -9.05 9.29
N GLU A 40 2.36 -9.79 9.31
CA GLU A 40 3.59 -9.39 10.00
C GLU A 40 4.84 -9.93 9.30
N ALA A 41 5.98 -9.30 9.58
CA ALA A 41 7.30 -9.74 9.14
C ALA A 41 8.39 -9.22 10.09
N GLU A 42 9.44 -10.03 10.29
CA GLU A 42 10.70 -9.55 10.86
C GLU A 42 11.46 -8.76 9.79
N VAL A 43 11.88 -7.56 10.11
CA VAL A 43 12.52 -6.60 9.20
C VAL A 43 13.61 -5.81 9.92
N LEU A 44 14.48 -5.12 9.15
CA LEU A 44 15.50 -4.25 9.71
C LEU A 44 15.09 -2.77 9.57
N ALA A 45 15.23 -2.00 10.64
CA ALA A 45 15.16 -0.55 10.57
C ALA A 45 16.44 -0.03 9.88
N VAL A 46 16.29 0.61 8.72
CA VAL A 46 17.42 1.16 7.93
C VAL A 46 17.69 2.62 8.32
N GLU A 47 16.63 3.39 8.45
CA GLU A 47 16.64 4.76 8.95
C GLU A 47 15.60 4.95 10.03
N SER A 48 15.90 5.83 10.98
CA SER A 48 14.98 6.16 12.05
C SER A 48 15.21 7.60 12.51
N ALA A 49 14.15 8.40 12.41
CA ALA A 49 14.11 9.79 12.85
C ALA A 49 12.67 10.15 13.27
N PRO A 50 12.45 11.23 14.01
CA PRO A 50 11.12 11.74 14.30
C PRO A 50 10.29 11.92 13.03
N GLY A 51 9.10 11.28 12.98
CA GLY A 51 8.21 11.30 11.83
C GLY A 51 8.59 10.37 10.68
N ARG A 52 9.72 9.63 10.75
CA ARG A 52 10.22 8.81 9.64
C ARG A 52 10.97 7.56 10.14
N ILE A 53 10.49 6.40 9.74
CA ILE A 53 11.20 5.12 9.85
C ILE A 53 11.21 4.47 8.47
N VAL A 54 12.38 4.01 8.02
CA VAL A 54 12.56 3.24 6.80
C VAL A 54 12.98 1.83 7.16
N LEU A 55 12.32 0.85 6.56
CA LEU A 55 12.60 -0.57 6.74
C LEU A 55 13.20 -1.14 5.45
N ASP A 56 14.01 -2.19 5.56
CA ASP A 56 14.57 -2.92 4.42
C ASP A 56 13.47 -3.63 3.61
N SER A 57 12.47 -4.15 4.29
CA SER A 57 11.29 -4.76 3.70
C SER A 57 10.03 -4.38 4.48
N THR A 58 8.83 -4.48 3.87
CA THR A 58 7.62 -4.05 4.55
C THR A 58 6.38 -4.82 4.14
N VAL A 59 5.52 -5.12 5.14
CA VAL A 59 4.15 -5.59 4.93
C VAL A 59 3.16 -4.43 4.76
N PHE A 60 3.54 -3.20 5.09
CA PHE A 60 2.68 -2.01 5.01
C PHE A 60 2.52 -1.55 3.57
N TYR A 61 1.29 -1.48 3.10
CA TYR A 61 0.97 -0.82 1.83
C TYR A 61 1.23 0.67 1.94
N ALA A 62 2.04 1.20 1.04
CA ALA A 62 2.29 2.63 0.96
C ALA A 62 1.17 3.35 0.20
N GLN A 63 0.70 4.46 0.75
CA GLN A 63 -0.35 5.28 0.16
C GLN A 63 -0.11 5.53 -1.34
N GLY A 64 -1.11 5.18 -2.16
CA GLY A 64 -1.02 5.36 -3.61
C GLY A 64 -2.27 4.86 -4.33
N GLY A 65 -2.48 5.27 -5.58
CA GLY A 65 -3.60 4.80 -6.41
C GLY A 65 -4.99 5.00 -5.81
N GLY A 66 -5.16 6.00 -4.92
CA GLY A 66 -6.43 6.25 -4.24
C GLY A 66 -6.66 5.40 -2.99
N GLN A 67 -5.76 4.46 -2.66
CA GLN A 67 -5.81 3.69 -1.41
C GLN A 67 -4.91 4.34 -0.35
N PRO A 68 -5.38 4.54 0.90
CA PRO A 68 -4.57 5.03 2.02
C PRO A 68 -3.44 4.07 2.38
N GLY A 69 -2.37 4.59 2.96
CA GLY A 69 -1.28 3.79 3.54
C GLY A 69 -1.75 3.03 4.78
N ASP A 70 -1.16 1.86 4.99
CA ASP A 70 -1.52 1.04 6.14
C ASP A 70 -1.10 1.66 7.47
N ARG A 71 -1.72 1.14 8.53
CA ARG A 71 -1.42 1.40 9.93
C ARG A 71 -1.06 0.10 10.65
N GLY A 72 -0.48 0.23 11.81
CA GLY A 72 -0.08 -0.90 12.64
C GLY A 72 0.97 -0.51 13.65
N GLU A 73 1.93 -1.40 13.90
CA GLU A 73 2.98 -1.19 14.88
C GLU A 73 4.30 -1.85 14.46
N LEU A 74 5.39 -1.35 15.01
CA LEU A 74 6.68 -2.04 15.04
C LEU A 74 6.91 -2.53 16.47
N VAL A 75 7.09 -3.84 16.65
CA VAL A 75 7.47 -4.44 17.93
C VAL A 75 8.98 -4.50 17.98
N LEU A 76 9.57 -3.83 18.97
CA LEU A 76 11.02 -3.73 19.15
C LEU A 76 11.56 -4.96 19.90
N ALA A 77 12.88 -5.15 19.91
CA ALA A 77 13.53 -6.28 20.54
C ALA A 77 13.28 -6.39 22.06
N ASP A 78 13.00 -5.27 22.74
CA ASP A 78 12.66 -5.23 24.16
C ASP A 78 11.15 -5.44 24.44
N GLY A 79 10.35 -5.73 23.40
CA GLY A 79 8.91 -5.91 23.49
C GLY A 79 8.10 -4.60 23.51
N SER A 80 8.73 -3.44 23.53
CA SER A 80 8.03 -2.16 23.36
C SER A 80 7.52 -2.00 21.94
N THR A 81 6.50 -1.15 21.73
CA THR A 81 5.89 -0.94 20.42
C THR A 81 5.97 0.51 19.98
N VAL A 82 6.10 0.71 18.68
CA VAL A 82 6.01 2.01 18.00
C VAL A 82 4.80 1.96 17.05
N ALA A 83 3.74 2.69 17.38
CA ALA A 83 2.57 2.77 16.51
C ALA A 83 2.92 3.47 15.19
N ILE A 84 2.52 2.86 14.07
CA ILE A 84 2.65 3.42 12.72
C ILE A 84 1.28 3.91 12.27
N VAL A 85 1.16 5.21 12.04
CA VAL A 85 -0.11 5.87 11.69
C VAL A 85 -0.33 6.01 10.20
N ASN A 86 0.71 5.85 9.39
CA ASN A 86 0.65 5.84 7.93
C ASN A 86 1.92 5.22 7.33
N ALA A 87 1.81 4.70 6.11
CA ALA A 87 2.94 4.33 5.27
C ALA A 87 2.81 5.05 3.91
N MET A 88 3.87 5.63 3.41
CA MET A 88 3.86 6.40 2.16
C MET A 88 5.20 6.31 1.43
N TYR A 89 5.17 6.52 0.12
CA TYR A 89 6.40 6.62 -0.65
C TYR A 89 7.15 7.88 -0.29
N ASP A 90 8.46 7.78 -0.17
CA ASP A 90 9.37 8.93 -0.13
C ASP A 90 9.44 9.63 -1.49
N ALA A 91 10.09 10.78 -1.54
CA ALA A 91 10.26 11.59 -2.75
C ALA A 91 10.93 10.82 -3.91
N ASP A 92 11.83 9.89 -3.61
CA ASP A 92 12.48 9.00 -4.58
C ASP A 92 11.56 7.93 -5.18
N ARG A 93 10.38 7.69 -4.56
CA ARG A 93 9.40 6.65 -4.87
C ARG A 93 9.95 5.21 -4.87
N LYS A 94 11.11 4.99 -4.27
CA LYS A 94 11.73 3.67 -4.07
C LYS A 94 11.66 3.22 -2.62
N THR A 95 11.67 4.18 -1.72
CA THR A 95 11.70 3.99 -0.28
C THR A 95 10.30 4.16 0.30
N ILE A 96 9.93 3.29 1.25
CA ILE A 96 8.70 3.45 2.03
C ILE A 96 9.04 4.07 3.38
N MET A 97 8.42 5.21 3.62
CA MET A 97 8.44 5.93 4.89
C MET A 97 7.27 5.48 5.75
N HIS A 98 7.57 4.87 6.90
CA HIS A 98 6.60 4.56 7.94
C HIS A 98 6.55 5.74 8.90
N VAL A 99 5.38 6.33 9.07
CA VAL A 99 5.17 7.50 9.94
C VAL A 99 4.82 7.02 11.34
N PRO A 100 5.74 7.14 12.32
CA PRO A 100 5.44 6.79 13.69
C PRO A 100 4.50 7.83 14.32
N ALA A 101 3.64 7.39 15.25
CA ALA A 101 3.04 8.30 16.22
C ALA A 101 4.12 8.89 17.13
N GLU A 102 3.80 9.96 17.84
CA GLU A 102 4.71 10.47 18.87
C GLU A 102 4.99 9.37 19.89
N CYS A 103 6.26 9.04 20.09
CA CYS A 103 6.70 7.98 20.99
C CYS A 103 8.03 8.34 21.64
N ALA A 104 8.30 7.75 22.81
CA ALA A 104 9.53 7.99 23.55
C ALA A 104 10.75 7.31 22.94
N ARG A 105 10.56 6.21 22.21
CA ARG A 105 11.63 5.42 21.58
C ARG A 105 11.31 5.11 20.12
N LEU A 106 12.32 5.26 19.27
CA LEU A 106 12.33 4.78 17.90
C LEU A 106 13.34 3.62 17.77
N PRO A 107 13.17 2.67 16.82
CA PRO A 107 14.17 1.65 16.57
C PRO A 107 15.50 2.28 16.14
N ALA A 108 16.63 1.72 16.57
CA ALA A 108 17.93 2.15 16.08
C ALA A 108 18.15 1.64 14.64
N PRO A 109 18.90 2.36 13.78
CA PRO A 109 19.35 1.81 12.50
C PRO A 109 20.12 0.50 12.69
N GLY A 110 19.72 -0.56 11.97
CA GLY A 110 20.22 -1.93 12.12
C GLY A 110 19.47 -2.78 13.17
N GLU A 111 18.52 -2.21 13.90
CA GLU A 111 17.69 -2.96 14.84
C GLU A 111 16.67 -3.82 14.09
N ARG A 112 16.53 -5.09 14.51
CA ARG A 112 15.46 -5.98 14.04
C ARG A 112 14.18 -5.64 14.77
N VAL A 113 13.09 -5.53 14.02
CA VAL A 113 11.77 -5.25 14.54
C VAL A 113 10.75 -6.17 13.87
N THR A 114 9.64 -6.45 14.53
CA THR A 114 8.49 -7.10 13.89
C THR A 114 7.51 -6.02 13.42
N ALA A 115 7.39 -5.86 12.10
CA ALA A 115 6.40 -5.01 11.48
C ALA A 115 5.05 -5.73 11.46
N ARG A 116 4.03 -5.20 12.15
CA ARG A 116 2.70 -5.82 12.29
C ARG A 116 1.60 -4.86 11.84
N LEU A 117 0.73 -5.34 10.95
CA LEU A 117 -0.40 -4.55 10.42
C LEU A 117 -1.56 -4.46 11.41
N ASP A 118 -2.29 -3.35 11.34
CA ASP A 118 -3.71 -3.33 11.69
C ASP A 118 -4.48 -4.11 10.61
N TRP A 119 -4.65 -5.42 10.86
CA TRP A 119 -5.23 -6.34 9.89
C TRP A 119 -6.69 -6.02 9.58
N GLU A 120 -7.48 -5.64 10.58
CA GLU A 120 -8.89 -5.31 10.39
C GLU A 120 -9.05 -4.12 9.43
N LEU A 121 -8.20 -3.12 9.58
CA LEU A 121 -8.18 -1.96 8.69
C LEU A 121 -7.73 -2.33 7.27
N ARG A 122 -6.62 -3.10 7.15
CA ARG A 122 -6.12 -3.59 5.86
C ARG A 122 -7.20 -4.38 5.13
N TYR A 123 -7.85 -5.31 5.79
CA TYR A 123 -8.85 -6.19 5.19
C TYR A 123 -10.09 -5.42 4.73
N LYS A 124 -10.56 -4.44 5.51
CA LYS A 124 -11.64 -3.52 5.07
C LYS A 124 -11.26 -2.78 3.78
N ARG A 125 -10.03 -2.29 3.68
CA ARG A 125 -9.52 -1.62 2.47
C ARG A 125 -9.40 -2.56 1.28
N MET A 126 -8.93 -3.79 1.47
CA MET A 126 -8.87 -4.81 0.42
C MET A 126 -10.26 -5.11 -0.14
N ARG A 127 -11.24 -5.33 0.73
CA ARG A 127 -12.65 -5.53 0.36
C ARG A 127 -13.19 -4.34 -0.43
N ALA A 128 -13.02 -3.12 0.08
CA ALA A 128 -13.48 -1.90 -0.57
C ALA A 128 -12.81 -1.68 -1.92
N HIS A 129 -11.50 -1.92 -2.04
CA HIS A 129 -10.77 -1.78 -3.30
C HIS A 129 -11.27 -2.77 -4.35
N THR A 130 -11.45 -4.05 -3.97
CA THR A 130 -12.00 -5.06 -4.88
C THR A 130 -13.45 -4.72 -5.28
N ALA A 131 -14.27 -4.19 -4.36
CA ALA A 131 -15.62 -3.72 -4.68
C ALA A 131 -15.61 -2.58 -5.73
N LEU A 132 -14.62 -1.68 -5.69
CA LEU A 132 -14.48 -0.63 -6.71
C LEU A 132 -14.08 -1.19 -8.08
N HIS A 133 -13.26 -2.26 -8.14
CA HIS A 133 -13.03 -2.98 -9.39
C HIS A 133 -14.33 -3.57 -9.94
N LEU A 134 -15.13 -4.26 -9.11
CA LEU A 134 -16.45 -4.76 -9.53
C LEU A 134 -17.38 -3.64 -9.97
N LEU A 135 -17.37 -2.49 -9.30
CA LEU A 135 -18.16 -1.33 -9.70
C LEU A 135 -17.75 -0.82 -11.08
N SER A 136 -16.45 -0.87 -11.44
CA SER A 136 -15.98 -0.51 -12.79
C SER A 136 -16.38 -1.52 -13.89
N VAL A 137 -16.75 -2.73 -13.50
CA VAL A 137 -17.35 -3.74 -14.41
C VAL A 137 -18.84 -3.46 -14.59
N VAL A 138 -19.56 -3.19 -13.50
CA VAL A 138 -20.99 -2.85 -13.53
C VAL A 138 -21.25 -1.57 -14.32
N LEU A 139 -20.38 -0.57 -14.18
CA LEU A 139 -20.45 0.72 -14.88
C LEU A 139 -19.25 0.86 -15.82
N PRO A 140 -19.35 0.39 -17.09
CA PRO A 140 -18.23 0.36 -18.04
C PRO A 140 -17.98 1.73 -18.68
N TYR A 141 -17.80 2.75 -17.86
CA TYR A 141 -17.46 4.11 -18.28
C TYR A 141 -16.00 4.43 -17.87
N PRO A 142 -15.33 5.37 -18.58
CA PRO A 142 -14.01 5.83 -18.18
C PRO A 142 -14.00 6.38 -16.76
N VAL A 143 -13.03 5.94 -15.94
CA VAL A 143 -12.88 6.37 -14.56
C VAL A 143 -12.00 7.61 -14.51
N THR A 144 -12.56 8.74 -14.04
CA THR A 144 -11.86 10.03 -13.92
C THR A 144 -11.26 10.28 -12.55
N GLY A 145 -11.63 9.46 -11.55
CA GLY A 145 -11.10 9.52 -10.20
C GLY A 145 -11.66 8.43 -9.32
N GLY A 146 -10.97 8.14 -8.23
CA GLY A 146 -11.40 7.13 -7.26
C GLY A 146 -10.71 7.31 -5.92
N SER A 147 -11.31 6.77 -4.87
CA SER A 147 -10.66 6.61 -3.58
C SER A 147 -11.23 5.42 -2.82
N VAL A 148 -10.33 4.73 -2.14
CA VAL A 148 -10.62 3.63 -1.21
C VAL A 148 -10.63 4.20 0.20
N GLY A 149 -11.61 3.81 1.01
CA GLY A 149 -11.72 4.13 2.43
C GLY A 149 -11.74 2.88 3.30
N ASP A 150 -12.10 3.06 4.56
CA ASP A 150 -12.07 2.02 5.60
C ASP A 150 -13.41 1.23 5.62
N GLY A 151 -13.68 0.49 4.55
CA GLY A 151 -14.96 -0.22 4.31
C GLY A 151 -15.92 0.55 3.40
N GLU A 152 -15.45 1.60 2.77
CA GLU A 152 -16.19 2.40 1.79
C GLU A 152 -15.29 2.79 0.62
N GLY A 153 -15.88 3.34 -0.42
CA GLY A 153 -15.10 3.84 -1.54
C GLY A 153 -15.95 4.60 -2.56
N ARG A 154 -15.29 5.20 -3.53
CA ARG A 154 -15.98 5.90 -4.62
C ARG A 154 -15.21 5.81 -5.92
N LEU A 155 -15.97 5.82 -7.02
CA LEU A 155 -15.46 6.10 -8.37
C LEU A 155 -16.21 7.26 -9.00
N ASP A 156 -15.50 8.05 -9.78
CA ASP A 156 -16.03 9.12 -10.61
C ASP A 156 -15.95 8.66 -12.05
N PHE A 157 -17.09 8.60 -12.73
CA PHE A 157 -17.22 8.12 -14.11
C PHE A 157 -17.52 9.26 -15.08
N ASP A 158 -16.84 9.26 -16.22
CA ASP A 158 -17.23 10.09 -17.37
C ASP A 158 -18.35 9.36 -18.14
N SER A 159 -19.58 9.58 -17.71
CA SER A 159 -20.79 8.92 -18.22
C SER A 159 -21.70 9.85 -18.99
N GLY A 160 -21.29 11.09 -19.22
CA GLY A 160 -22.16 12.10 -19.83
C GLY A 160 -23.42 12.38 -19.01
N GLU A 161 -24.56 12.38 -19.68
CA GLU A 161 -25.86 12.66 -19.05
C GLU A 161 -26.58 11.40 -18.52
N VAL A 162 -25.95 10.23 -18.64
CA VAL A 162 -26.56 8.97 -18.21
C VAL A 162 -26.90 9.01 -16.73
N ALA A 163 -28.12 8.65 -16.40
CA ALA A 163 -28.57 8.45 -15.03
C ALA A 163 -28.26 7.01 -14.59
N PHE A 164 -27.74 6.86 -13.38
CA PHE A 164 -27.48 5.55 -12.79
C PHE A 164 -28.59 5.20 -11.83
N ASP A 165 -29.10 3.96 -11.91
CA ASP A 165 -30.05 3.40 -10.95
C ASP A 165 -29.30 2.68 -9.83
N LYS A 166 -29.64 3.04 -8.58
CA LYS A 166 -29.00 2.50 -7.41
C LYS A 166 -29.28 1.02 -7.22
N ALA A 167 -30.55 0.60 -7.41
CA ALA A 167 -30.97 -0.78 -7.19
C ALA A 167 -30.39 -1.71 -8.24
N ASP A 168 -30.31 -1.26 -9.51
CA ASP A 168 -29.65 -2.00 -10.59
C ASP A 168 -28.16 -2.23 -10.28
N ILE A 169 -27.44 -1.18 -9.86
CA ILE A 169 -26.01 -1.29 -9.49
C ILE A 169 -25.83 -2.28 -8.34
N GLU A 170 -26.62 -2.18 -7.26
CA GLU A 170 -26.54 -3.07 -6.10
C GLU A 170 -26.80 -4.53 -6.50
N SER A 171 -27.85 -4.79 -7.28
CA SER A 171 -28.19 -6.14 -7.77
C SER A 171 -27.08 -6.74 -8.62
N ARG A 172 -26.49 -5.97 -9.53
CA ARG A 172 -25.38 -6.42 -10.39
C ARG A 172 -24.11 -6.65 -9.58
N LEU A 173 -23.80 -5.81 -8.59
CA LEU A 173 -22.67 -6.04 -7.69
C LEU A 173 -22.86 -7.32 -6.88
N GLU A 174 -24.06 -7.57 -6.34
CA GLU A 174 -24.37 -8.81 -5.63
C GLU A 174 -24.19 -10.04 -6.50
N ALA A 175 -24.68 -10.00 -7.76
CA ALA A 175 -24.48 -11.08 -8.71
C ALA A 175 -22.99 -11.35 -8.99
N LEU A 176 -22.15 -10.32 -9.15
CA LEU A 176 -20.70 -10.46 -9.33
C LEU A 176 -20.02 -11.05 -8.08
N VAL A 177 -20.39 -10.61 -6.89
CA VAL A 177 -19.87 -11.17 -5.63
C VAL A 177 -20.22 -12.65 -5.49
N ALA A 178 -21.42 -13.04 -5.89
CA ALA A 178 -21.89 -14.43 -5.85
C ALA A 178 -21.11 -15.37 -6.78
N THR A 179 -20.42 -14.87 -7.81
CA THR A 179 -19.58 -15.69 -8.70
C THR A 179 -18.41 -16.33 -7.98
N ASP A 180 -18.00 -15.77 -6.83
CA ASP A 180 -16.81 -16.19 -6.09
C ASP A 180 -15.54 -16.29 -6.96
N ALA A 181 -15.40 -15.42 -7.96
CA ALA A 181 -14.25 -15.41 -8.85
C ALA A 181 -12.94 -15.18 -8.09
N ALA A 182 -11.88 -15.85 -8.51
CA ALA A 182 -10.54 -15.65 -7.95
C ALA A 182 -9.98 -14.28 -8.35
N VAL A 183 -9.27 -13.65 -7.41
CA VAL A 183 -8.53 -12.40 -7.65
C VAL A 183 -7.04 -12.72 -7.60
N THR A 184 -6.37 -12.55 -8.73
CA THR A 184 -4.95 -12.86 -8.89
C THR A 184 -4.17 -11.65 -9.40
N THR A 185 -2.86 -11.75 -9.36
CA THR A 185 -1.98 -10.69 -9.85
C THR A 185 -0.93 -11.25 -10.78
N ARG A 186 -0.56 -10.46 -11.80
CA ARG A 186 0.55 -10.77 -12.70
C ARG A 186 1.26 -9.51 -13.14
N TRP A 187 2.48 -9.66 -13.63
CA TRP A 187 3.29 -8.56 -14.12
C TRP A 187 3.41 -8.62 -15.63
N ILE A 188 3.30 -7.46 -16.26
CA ILE A 188 3.56 -7.26 -17.69
C ILE A 188 4.62 -6.18 -17.88
N THR A 189 5.20 -6.07 -19.07
CA THR A 189 6.12 -4.99 -19.41
C THR A 189 5.36 -3.71 -19.75
N ALA A 190 6.06 -2.57 -19.79
CA ALA A 190 5.47 -1.31 -20.22
C ALA A 190 5.07 -1.36 -21.71
N GLU A 191 5.81 -2.11 -22.54
CA GLU A 191 5.53 -2.33 -23.96
C GLU A 191 4.27 -3.16 -24.15
N GLU A 192 4.11 -4.23 -23.37
CA GLU A 192 2.87 -5.06 -23.40
C GLU A 192 1.66 -4.24 -22.99
N LEU A 193 1.79 -3.34 -21.98
CA LEU A 193 0.70 -2.43 -21.62
C LEU A 193 0.39 -1.45 -22.74
N ALA A 194 1.40 -0.86 -23.39
CA ALA A 194 1.22 0.08 -24.48
C ALA A 194 0.54 -0.57 -25.70
N ALA A 195 0.80 -1.86 -25.94
CA ALA A 195 0.14 -2.64 -26.98
C ALA A 195 -1.32 -2.98 -26.64
N ASN A 196 -1.74 -2.86 -25.38
CA ASN A 196 -3.07 -3.19 -24.89
C ASN A 196 -3.72 -2.01 -24.11
N PRO A 197 -3.99 -0.86 -24.77
CA PRO A 197 -4.50 0.34 -24.09
C PRO A 197 -5.86 0.14 -23.42
N GLY A 198 -6.67 -0.84 -23.87
CA GLY A 198 -7.95 -1.18 -23.27
C GLY A 198 -7.87 -1.71 -21.83
N LEU A 199 -6.68 -2.11 -21.35
CA LEU A 199 -6.47 -2.49 -19.96
C LEU A 199 -6.55 -1.28 -19.02
N VAL A 200 -6.34 -0.06 -19.50
CA VAL A 200 -6.31 1.14 -18.66
C VAL A 200 -7.68 1.81 -18.63
N LYS A 201 -8.46 1.53 -17.59
CA LYS A 201 -9.79 2.13 -17.39
C LYS A 201 -9.74 3.55 -16.79
N THR A 202 -8.60 3.92 -16.15
CA THR A 202 -8.43 5.21 -15.48
C THR A 202 -7.81 6.25 -16.40
N MET A 203 -8.45 7.42 -16.54
CA MET A 203 -7.97 8.50 -17.43
C MET A 203 -6.80 9.30 -16.85
N LYS A 204 -6.79 9.54 -15.53
CA LYS A 204 -5.85 10.46 -14.88
C LYS A 204 -4.71 9.78 -14.15
N VAL A 205 -4.91 8.56 -13.67
CA VAL A 205 -3.89 7.80 -12.92
C VAL A 205 -3.17 6.88 -13.89
N LYS A 206 -1.97 7.29 -14.31
CA LYS A 206 -1.11 6.41 -15.11
C LYS A 206 -0.54 5.31 -14.22
N PRO A 207 -0.51 4.05 -14.69
CA PRO A 207 0.16 2.98 -13.97
C PRO A 207 1.64 3.34 -13.71
N PRO A 208 2.21 3.00 -12.55
CA PRO A 208 3.62 3.25 -12.28
C PRO A 208 4.49 2.37 -13.20
N THR A 209 5.17 3.00 -14.14
CA THR A 209 6.07 2.32 -15.11
C THR A 209 7.55 2.41 -14.72
N GLY A 210 7.88 3.03 -13.59
CA GLY A 210 9.25 3.36 -13.19
C GLY A 210 10.19 2.15 -12.99
N SER A 211 9.66 0.93 -12.86
CA SER A 211 10.43 -0.31 -12.81
C SER A 211 10.47 -1.06 -14.16
N GLY A 212 9.90 -0.50 -15.22
CA GLY A 212 9.72 -1.17 -16.52
C GLY A 212 8.65 -2.25 -16.51
N ARG A 213 8.03 -2.55 -15.36
CA ARG A 213 6.99 -3.57 -15.19
C ARG A 213 5.74 -2.96 -14.57
N VAL A 214 4.59 -3.43 -15.00
CA VAL A 214 3.27 -3.00 -14.51
C VAL A 214 2.54 -4.19 -13.91
N ARG A 215 2.07 -4.03 -12.67
CA ARG A 215 1.26 -5.04 -11.99
C ARG A 215 -0.18 -4.95 -12.48
N LEU A 216 -0.73 -6.07 -12.93
CA LEU A 216 -2.14 -6.23 -13.22
C LEU A 216 -2.82 -6.96 -12.07
N VAL A 217 -4.06 -6.58 -11.81
CA VAL A 217 -5.01 -7.33 -10.98
C VAL A 217 -6.05 -7.91 -11.92
N GLU A 218 -6.28 -9.22 -11.82
CA GLU A 218 -7.25 -9.99 -12.58
C GLU A 218 -8.32 -10.54 -11.65
N ILE A 219 -9.58 -10.24 -11.96
CA ILE A 219 -10.74 -10.91 -11.36
C ILE A 219 -11.25 -11.89 -12.44
N ALA A 220 -11.06 -13.18 -12.21
CA ALA A 220 -11.23 -14.22 -13.23
C ALA A 220 -12.55 -14.11 -13.99
N GLY A 221 -12.45 -13.90 -15.31
CA GLY A 221 -13.61 -13.75 -16.19
C GLY A 221 -14.38 -12.43 -16.08
N LEU A 222 -13.98 -11.51 -15.19
CA LEU A 222 -14.73 -10.29 -14.91
C LEU A 222 -13.94 -9.02 -15.19
N ASP A 223 -12.68 -8.93 -14.74
CA ASP A 223 -11.88 -7.72 -14.82
C ASP A 223 -10.38 -7.99 -14.96
N LEU A 224 -9.70 -7.13 -15.70
CA LEU A 224 -8.24 -7.14 -15.81
C LEU A 224 -7.77 -5.70 -16.02
N GLN A 225 -7.03 -5.14 -15.06
CA GLN A 225 -6.54 -3.78 -15.17
C GLN A 225 -5.26 -3.54 -14.34
N PRO A 226 -4.44 -2.53 -14.69
CA PRO A 226 -3.30 -2.12 -13.88
C PRO A 226 -3.74 -1.64 -12.51
N CYS A 227 -3.20 -2.27 -11.45
CA CYS A 227 -3.46 -1.85 -10.09
C CYS A 227 -2.30 -2.20 -9.15
N GLY A 228 -1.87 -1.21 -8.37
CA GLY A 228 -0.81 -1.37 -7.35
C GLY A 228 -1.35 -1.66 -5.94
N GLY A 229 -2.67 -1.62 -5.74
CA GLY A 229 -3.30 -1.77 -4.44
C GLY A 229 -3.40 -3.20 -3.93
N THR A 230 -3.99 -3.34 -2.75
CA THR A 230 -4.23 -4.65 -2.12
C THR A 230 -5.67 -5.08 -2.32
N HIS A 231 -5.87 -6.38 -2.57
CA HIS A 231 -7.17 -6.97 -2.90
C HIS A 231 -7.41 -8.24 -2.10
N VAL A 232 -8.69 -8.62 -1.96
CA VAL A 232 -9.07 -9.93 -1.43
C VAL A 232 -8.73 -11.03 -2.44
N ALA A 233 -8.57 -12.27 -1.99
CA ALA A 233 -8.23 -13.41 -2.84
C ALA A 233 -9.43 -13.90 -3.67
N ARG A 234 -10.65 -13.69 -3.18
CA ARG A 234 -11.89 -14.09 -3.85
C ARG A 234 -12.95 -13.00 -3.71
N VAL A 235 -13.74 -12.78 -4.76
CA VAL A 235 -14.75 -11.70 -4.74
C VAL A 235 -15.84 -11.90 -3.70
N ARG A 236 -16.11 -13.12 -3.25
CA ARG A 236 -17.06 -13.39 -2.16
C ARG A 236 -16.68 -12.71 -0.84
N GLU A 237 -15.37 -12.51 -0.61
CA GLU A 237 -14.86 -11.85 0.60
C GLU A 237 -15.27 -10.37 0.67
N VAL A 238 -15.61 -9.76 -0.47
CA VAL A 238 -16.16 -8.41 -0.52
C VAL A 238 -17.40 -8.30 0.35
N GLY A 239 -18.24 -9.34 0.35
CA GLY A 239 -19.51 -9.35 1.06
C GLY A 239 -20.53 -8.41 0.44
N ARG A 240 -21.51 -7.97 1.24
CA ARG A 240 -22.55 -7.07 0.77
C ARG A 240 -22.01 -5.69 0.45
N VAL A 241 -22.40 -5.18 -0.72
CA VAL A 241 -22.06 -3.82 -1.17
C VAL A 241 -23.34 -3.02 -1.33
N THR A 242 -23.39 -1.82 -0.78
CA THR A 242 -24.51 -0.88 -0.96
C THR A 242 -24.03 0.38 -1.66
N VAL A 243 -24.87 1.00 -2.47
CA VAL A 243 -24.62 2.31 -3.06
C VAL A 243 -25.03 3.39 -2.07
N ALA A 244 -24.05 4.00 -1.40
CA ALA A 244 -24.28 5.05 -0.40
C ALA A 244 -24.76 6.36 -1.03
N GLY A 245 -24.42 6.61 -2.31
CA GLY A 245 -24.89 7.80 -3.02
C GLY A 245 -24.41 7.88 -4.47
N ILE A 246 -25.19 8.58 -5.28
CA ILE A 246 -24.87 8.92 -6.66
C ILE A 246 -24.97 10.44 -6.82
N GLU A 247 -23.87 11.09 -7.18
CA GLU A 247 -23.75 12.55 -7.24
C GLU A 247 -23.33 13.02 -8.63
N LYS A 248 -23.85 14.16 -9.08
CA LYS A 248 -23.33 14.88 -10.23
C LYS A 248 -22.03 15.59 -9.84
N LYS A 249 -20.96 15.35 -10.60
CA LYS A 249 -19.67 16.05 -10.48
C LYS A 249 -19.37 16.84 -11.76
N GLY A 250 -20.05 17.97 -11.88
CA GLY A 250 -20.05 18.76 -13.12
C GLY A 250 -20.95 18.16 -14.20
N LYS A 251 -20.71 18.59 -15.47
CA LYS A 251 -21.64 18.29 -16.59
C LYS A 251 -21.60 16.83 -17.02
N LEU A 252 -20.40 16.23 -17.05
CA LEU A 252 -20.19 14.90 -17.66
C LEU A 252 -19.90 13.79 -16.63
N ASN A 253 -19.56 14.13 -15.39
CA ASN A 253 -19.13 13.14 -14.42
C ASN A 253 -20.24 12.79 -13.43
N ARG A 254 -20.30 11.47 -13.10
CA ARG A 254 -21.12 10.92 -12.01
C ARG A 254 -20.21 10.26 -10.99
N ARG A 255 -20.37 10.62 -9.73
CA ARG A 255 -19.71 9.97 -8.61
C ARG A 255 -20.62 8.92 -8.02
N VAL A 256 -20.16 7.69 -7.91
CA VAL A 256 -20.82 6.61 -7.19
C VAL A 256 -20.03 6.28 -5.94
N ARG A 257 -20.69 6.36 -4.79
CA ARG A 257 -20.14 5.96 -3.49
C ARG A 257 -20.70 4.61 -3.10
N ILE A 258 -19.84 3.74 -2.61
CA ILE A 258 -20.22 2.43 -2.08
C ILE A 258 -19.81 2.30 -0.62
N ALA A 259 -20.54 1.48 0.12
CA ALA A 259 -20.20 1.06 1.47
C ALA A 259 -20.37 -0.46 1.60
N LEU A 260 -19.51 -1.08 2.42
CA LEU A 260 -19.55 -2.50 2.73
C LEU A 260 -20.39 -2.75 3.96
N GLY A 261 -21.18 -3.82 3.89
CA GLY A 261 -21.95 -4.34 5.02
C GLY A 261 -21.14 -5.27 5.92
#